data_5a21e2e9214cc19455e3baf9c4e01000
#
_entry.id   5a21e2e9214cc19455e3baf9c4e01000
#
_cell.length_a   1.000
_cell.length_b   1.000
_cell.length_c   1.000
_cell.angle_alpha   90.00
_cell.angle_beta   90.00
_cell.angle_gamma   90.00
#
_symmetry.space_group_name_H-M   'P 1'
#
loop_
_entity.id
_entity.type
_entity.pdbx_description
1 polymer ?
#
loop_
_entity_poly.entity_id
_entity_poly.type
_entity_poly.pdbx_seq_one_letter_code
_entity_poly.pdbx_strand_id
1 'polypeptide(L)'
;QQNENDFARGRALIQPTGGRFLIQNPPALPLEGKELDEVFALPYARYYHPDYEALGGVAAIEEVRFSIIHNRGCFGACAFCALAFHQGRMITSRSHESVIAEVEAMTRHPLWKGYVADIGGPTANFRHPSCQKQLKSGMCPNKRCLAPEPCKNLDTDHRDYVSLLRK
;
A
#
# COMPACT_ATOMS: atom_id res chain seq x y z
N GLN A 1 -10.12 -2.65 17.11
CA GLN A 1 -9.36 -1.73 16.25
C GLN A 1 -9.24 -2.27 14.81
N GLN A 2 -8.84 -3.54 14.59
CA GLN A 2 -8.76 -4.12 13.23
C GLN A 2 -10.09 -4.09 12.45
N ASN A 3 -11.22 -4.26 13.13
CA ASN A 3 -12.53 -4.22 12.49
C ASN A 3 -12.97 -2.80 12.15
N GLU A 4 -12.50 -1.81 12.92
CA GLU A 4 -12.81 -0.41 12.69
C GLU A 4 -11.94 0.23 11.58
N ASN A 5 -10.93 -0.49 11.10
CA ASN A 5 -10.13 -0.14 9.92
C ASN A 5 -10.73 -0.65 8.59
N ASP A 6 -11.92 -1.23 8.63
CA ASP A 6 -12.64 -1.66 7.43
C ASP A 6 -13.49 -0.50 6.90
N PHE A 7 -13.24 -0.07 5.68
CA PHE A 7 -13.98 1.00 5.00
C PHE A 7 -15.49 0.75 4.92
N ALA A 8 -15.91 -0.52 4.90
CA ALA A 8 -17.32 -0.89 4.76
C ALA A 8 -18.07 -0.97 6.10
N ARG A 9 -17.38 -1.08 7.23
CA ARG A 9 -17.98 -1.37 8.54
C ARG A 9 -17.35 -0.63 9.69
N GLY A 10 -16.27 0.11 9.45
CA GLY A 10 -15.61 0.89 10.48
C GLY A 10 -16.57 1.89 11.13
N ARG A 11 -16.45 2.06 12.45
CA ARG A 11 -17.24 3.01 13.23
C ARG A 11 -16.31 4.10 13.75
N ALA A 12 -16.89 5.24 14.08
CA ALA A 12 -16.17 6.25 14.83
C ALA A 12 -15.78 5.72 16.21
N LEU A 13 -14.55 5.96 16.62
CA LEU A 13 -14.05 5.64 17.95
C LEU A 13 -13.98 6.94 18.76
N ILE A 14 -14.50 6.91 19.98
CA ILE A 14 -14.49 8.06 20.89
C ILE A 14 -13.69 7.67 22.14
N GLN A 15 -12.66 8.45 22.42
CA GLN A 15 -11.80 8.25 23.58
C GLN A 15 -11.83 9.50 24.48
N PRO A 16 -12.20 9.37 25.76
CA PRO A 16 -12.04 10.46 26.73
C PRO A 16 -10.56 10.76 26.95
N THR A 17 -10.18 12.03 26.92
CA THR A 17 -8.79 12.46 27.10
C THR A 17 -8.74 13.83 27.77
N GLY A 18 -8.32 13.90 29.04
CA GLY A 18 -8.10 15.15 29.77
C GLY A 18 -9.28 16.13 29.75
N GLY A 19 -10.51 15.67 29.99
CA GLY A 19 -11.75 16.50 29.98
C GLY A 19 -12.27 16.83 28.57
N ARG A 20 -11.67 16.26 27.52
CA ARG A 20 -12.10 16.37 26.12
C ARG A 20 -12.33 14.97 25.54
N PHE A 21 -12.82 14.91 24.31
CA PHE A 21 -12.96 13.67 23.55
C PHE A 21 -12.07 13.72 22.31
N LEU A 22 -11.28 12.68 22.10
CA LEU A 22 -10.67 12.40 20.82
C LEU A 22 -11.65 11.56 20.01
N ILE A 23 -11.99 12.02 18.83
CA ILE A 23 -12.89 11.32 17.91
C ILE A 23 -12.06 10.90 16.69
N GLN A 24 -11.95 9.59 16.47
CA GLN A 24 -11.41 9.02 15.25
C GLN A 24 -12.57 8.63 14.34
N ASN A 25 -12.71 9.29 13.23
CA ASN A 25 -13.71 8.94 12.22
C ASN A 25 -13.43 7.57 11.58
N PRO A 26 -14.42 6.93 10.95
CA PRO A 26 -14.20 5.75 10.13
C PRO A 26 -13.13 6.01 9.06
N PRO A 27 -12.40 4.98 8.61
CA PRO A 27 -11.41 5.15 7.55
C PRO A 27 -12.08 5.62 6.26
N ALA A 28 -11.36 6.41 5.47
CA ALA A 28 -11.76 6.76 4.11
C ALA A 28 -11.88 5.50 3.25
N LEU A 29 -12.64 5.61 2.16
CA LEU A 29 -12.63 4.59 1.12
C LEU A 29 -11.22 4.45 0.55
N PRO A 30 -10.79 3.23 0.18
CA PRO A 30 -9.56 3.05 -0.57
C PRO A 30 -9.60 3.87 -1.86
N LEU A 31 -8.47 4.44 -2.26
CA LEU A 31 -8.36 5.09 -3.57
C LEU A 31 -8.68 4.09 -4.67
N GLU A 32 -9.34 4.55 -5.73
CA GLU A 32 -9.47 3.77 -6.95
C GLU A 32 -8.13 3.69 -7.70
N GLY A 33 -7.98 2.71 -8.59
CA GLY A 33 -6.73 2.50 -9.32
C GLY A 33 -6.28 3.75 -10.09
N LYS A 34 -7.22 4.47 -10.72
CA LYS A 34 -6.93 5.71 -11.44
C LYS A 34 -6.44 6.83 -10.50
N GLU A 35 -7.10 7.02 -9.38
CA GLU A 35 -6.67 8.01 -8.37
C GLU A 35 -5.28 7.67 -7.82
N LEU A 36 -5.01 6.38 -7.63
CA LEU A 36 -3.70 5.91 -7.19
C LEU A 36 -2.64 6.20 -8.24
N ASP A 37 -2.92 5.98 -9.52
CA ASP A 37 -2.03 6.31 -10.63
C ASP A 37 -1.72 7.82 -10.67
N GLU A 38 -2.73 8.68 -10.49
CA GLU A 38 -2.57 10.14 -10.44
C GLU A 38 -1.66 10.57 -9.28
N VAL A 39 -1.81 9.97 -8.10
CA VAL A 39 -0.93 10.23 -6.94
C VAL A 39 0.51 9.84 -7.25
N PHE A 40 0.75 8.69 -7.88
CA PHE A 40 2.10 8.23 -8.21
C PHE A 40 2.71 8.96 -9.41
N ALA A 41 1.92 9.66 -10.22
CA ALA A 41 2.38 10.51 -11.31
C ALA A 41 2.88 11.90 -10.85
N LEU A 42 2.73 12.25 -9.57
CA LEU A 42 3.23 13.51 -9.04
C LEU A 42 4.77 13.58 -9.15
N PRO A 43 5.33 14.78 -9.33
CA PRO A 43 6.77 14.99 -9.56
C PRO A 43 7.59 14.82 -8.27
N TYR A 44 7.70 13.60 -7.77
CA TYR A 44 8.50 13.29 -6.58
C TYR A 44 9.99 13.46 -6.86
N ALA A 45 10.68 14.19 -5.98
CA ALA A 45 12.12 14.46 -6.09
C ALA A 45 12.99 13.21 -5.93
N ARG A 46 12.48 12.12 -5.33
CA ARG A 46 13.25 10.91 -5.00
C ARG A 46 14.54 11.21 -4.23
N TYR A 47 14.48 12.22 -3.39
CA TYR A 47 15.58 12.70 -2.58
C TYR A 47 15.05 13.16 -1.22
N TYR A 48 15.90 13.28 -0.24
CA TYR A 48 15.53 13.86 1.05
C TYR A 48 15.41 15.40 0.94
N HIS A 49 14.72 15.99 1.92
CA HIS A 49 14.57 17.45 1.97
C HIS A 49 15.94 18.13 2.17
N PRO A 50 16.23 19.25 1.50
CA PRO A 50 17.53 19.94 1.60
C PRO A 50 17.99 20.30 3.01
N ASP A 51 17.07 20.50 3.94
CA ASP A 51 17.39 20.77 5.35
C ASP A 51 18.24 19.68 6.01
N TYR A 52 18.20 18.45 5.48
CA TYR A 52 19.01 17.34 5.99
C TYR A 52 20.46 17.34 5.49
N GLU A 53 20.81 18.16 4.49
CA GLU A 53 22.18 18.24 3.96
C GLU A 53 23.18 18.63 5.05
N ALA A 54 22.86 19.65 5.86
CA ALA A 54 23.70 20.11 6.96
C ALA A 54 23.88 19.07 8.08
N LEU A 55 22.99 18.06 8.14
CA LEU A 55 23.01 16.96 9.11
C LEU A 55 23.68 15.70 8.57
N GLY A 56 24.28 15.75 7.37
CA GLY A 56 24.90 14.60 6.71
C GLY A 56 23.95 13.80 5.82
N GLY A 57 22.78 14.34 5.49
CA GLY A 57 21.79 13.71 4.63
C GLY A 57 20.97 12.61 5.31
N VAL A 58 20.29 11.77 4.52
CA VAL A 58 19.49 10.64 4.96
C VAL A 58 19.99 9.37 4.23
N ALA A 59 20.84 8.59 4.89
CA ALA A 59 21.48 7.42 4.28
C ALA A 59 20.46 6.39 3.74
N ALA A 60 19.32 6.24 4.41
CA ALA A 60 18.27 5.29 4.00
C ALA A 60 17.69 5.54 2.59
N ILE A 61 17.84 6.75 2.03
CA ILE A 61 17.34 7.06 0.68
C ILE A 61 18.06 6.22 -0.39
N GLU A 62 19.31 5.84 -0.16
CA GLU A 62 20.09 5.05 -1.12
C GLU A 62 19.47 3.69 -1.39
N GLU A 63 18.82 3.10 -0.39
CA GLU A 63 18.15 1.79 -0.49
C GLU A 63 16.82 1.86 -1.23
N VAL A 64 16.09 2.98 -1.10
CA VAL A 64 14.69 3.06 -1.54
C VAL A 64 14.45 3.99 -2.72
N ARG A 65 15.43 4.83 -3.10
CA ARG A 65 15.27 5.85 -4.15
C ARG A 65 14.71 5.30 -5.45
N PHE A 66 15.15 4.13 -5.86
CA PHE A 66 14.75 3.47 -7.10
C PHE A 66 13.92 2.22 -6.85
N SER A 67 13.12 2.23 -5.77
CA SER A 67 12.08 1.24 -5.52
C SER A 67 10.73 1.74 -6.01
N ILE A 68 9.87 0.83 -6.44
CA ILE A 68 8.52 1.11 -6.92
C ILE A 68 7.51 0.34 -6.08
N ILE A 69 6.48 1.03 -5.66
CA ILE A 69 5.31 0.43 -5.03
C ILE A 69 4.21 0.31 -6.08
N HIS A 70 3.75 -0.92 -6.34
CA HIS A 70 2.72 -1.17 -7.35
C HIS A 70 1.30 -1.32 -6.77
N ASN A 71 1.15 -1.42 -5.43
CA ASN A 71 -0.15 -1.53 -4.77
C ASN A 71 -0.12 -0.98 -3.35
N ARG A 72 -1.29 -0.72 -2.79
CA ARG A 72 -1.50 -0.37 -1.39
C ARG A 72 -2.48 -1.35 -0.75
N GLY A 73 -2.43 -1.42 0.59
CA GLY A 73 -3.28 -2.31 1.37
C GLY A 73 -2.71 -3.71 1.54
N CYS A 74 -3.15 -4.39 2.59
CA CYS A 74 -2.72 -5.76 2.87
C CYS A 74 -3.80 -6.55 3.61
N PHE A 75 -4.31 -7.60 3.02
CA PHE A 75 -5.29 -8.47 3.65
C PHE A 75 -4.69 -9.51 4.62
N GLY A 76 -3.36 -9.59 4.74
CA GLY A 76 -2.68 -10.56 5.61
C GLY A 76 -3.02 -10.38 7.09
N ALA A 77 -3.07 -9.12 7.55
CA ALA A 77 -3.37 -8.77 8.94
C ALA A 77 -2.56 -9.57 9.96
N CYS A 78 -1.26 -9.76 9.67
CA CYS A 78 -0.33 -10.46 10.54
C CYS A 78 -0.22 -9.75 11.90
N ALA A 79 -0.06 -10.51 12.98
CA ALA A 79 -0.13 -9.98 14.34
C ALA A 79 1.00 -8.97 14.68
N PHE A 80 2.14 -9.08 14.01
CA PHE A 80 3.29 -8.20 14.20
C PHE A 80 3.32 -6.98 13.28
N CYS A 81 2.42 -6.91 12.27
CA CYS A 81 2.53 -5.96 11.17
C CYS A 81 1.48 -4.85 11.26
N ALA A 82 1.92 -3.60 11.15
CA ALA A 82 1.03 -2.43 11.19
C ALA A 82 0.42 -2.05 9.83
N LEU A 83 0.83 -2.67 8.72
CA LEU A 83 0.37 -2.30 7.38
C LEU A 83 -1.15 -2.30 7.23
N ALA A 84 -1.82 -3.32 7.77
CA ALA A 84 -3.27 -3.39 7.73
C ALA A 84 -3.98 -2.25 8.49
N PHE A 85 -3.29 -1.63 9.48
CA PHE A 85 -3.84 -0.52 10.25
C PHE A 85 -3.73 0.81 9.53
N HIS A 86 -2.63 1.08 8.84
CA HIS A 86 -2.42 2.38 8.19
C HIS A 86 -2.68 2.40 6.68
N GLN A 87 -2.72 1.25 6.01
CA GLN A 87 -3.05 1.15 4.58
C GLN A 87 -4.40 0.46 4.31
N GLY A 88 -5.01 -0.10 5.37
CA GLY A 88 -6.23 -0.89 5.22
C GLY A 88 -5.96 -2.33 4.76
N ARG A 89 -7.03 -3.12 4.73
CA ARG A 89 -6.98 -4.55 4.37
C ARG A 89 -7.44 -4.84 2.94
N MET A 90 -7.82 -3.81 2.21
CA MET A 90 -8.19 -3.91 0.80
C MET A 90 -7.01 -3.51 -0.07
N ILE A 91 -6.72 -4.32 -1.08
CA ILE A 91 -5.67 -4.03 -2.03
C ILE A 91 -6.23 -3.20 -3.17
N THR A 92 -5.57 -2.09 -3.45
CA THR A 92 -5.73 -1.29 -4.67
C THR A 92 -4.41 -1.24 -5.40
N SER A 93 -4.41 -1.57 -6.68
CA SER A 93 -3.20 -1.61 -7.51
C SER A 93 -3.18 -0.50 -8.54
N ARG A 94 -1.99 -0.02 -8.82
CA ARG A 94 -1.71 0.86 -9.95
C ARG A 94 -1.86 0.11 -11.26
N SER A 95 -2.12 0.84 -12.34
CA SER A 95 -2.03 0.28 -13.69
C SER A 95 -0.60 -0.13 -14.04
N HIS A 96 -0.44 -1.03 -15.00
CA HIS A 96 0.87 -1.39 -15.54
C HIS A 96 1.55 -0.16 -16.17
N GLU A 97 0.77 0.63 -16.88
CA GLU A 97 1.20 1.85 -17.56
C GLU A 97 1.80 2.86 -16.57
N SER A 98 1.16 3.05 -15.42
CA SER A 98 1.65 3.92 -14.35
C SER A 98 3.00 3.43 -13.79
N VAL A 99 3.15 2.13 -13.57
CA VAL A 99 4.40 1.54 -13.06
C VAL A 99 5.52 1.68 -14.09
N ILE A 100 5.25 1.38 -15.35
CA ILE A 100 6.23 1.49 -16.43
C ILE A 100 6.68 2.94 -16.65
N ALA A 101 5.73 3.88 -16.67
CA ALA A 101 6.04 5.31 -16.79
C ALA A 101 6.96 5.79 -15.65
N GLU A 102 6.78 5.27 -14.44
CA GLU A 102 7.66 5.56 -13.31
C GLU A 102 9.08 4.98 -13.50
N VAL A 103 9.21 3.74 -14.01
CA VAL A 103 10.52 3.16 -14.38
C VAL A 103 11.22 4.03 -15.40
N GLU A 104 10.52 4.43 -16.47
CA GLU A 104 11.06 5.30 -17.51
C GLU A 104 11.51 6.66 -16.96
N ALA A 105 10.75 7.22 -16.02
CA ALA A 105 11.15 8.47 -15.36
C ALA A 105 12.42 8.29 -14.51
N MET A 106 12.55 7.15 -13.82
CA MET A 106 13.75 6.84 -13.04
C MET A 106 15.01 6.72 -13.91
N THR A 107 14.92 6.16 -15.12
CA THR A 107 16.08 6.03 -16.01
C THR A 107 16.68 7.38 -16.41
N ARG A 108 15.89 8.46 -16.31
CA ARG A 108 16.32 9.84 -16.60
C ARG A 108 16.85 10.57 -15.37
N HIS A 109 16.78 9.98 -14.19
CA HIS A 109 17.23 10.62 -12.96
C HIS A 109 18.76 10.73 -12.92
N PRO A 110 19.34 11.89 -12.51
CA PRO A 110 20.79 12.09 -12.50
C PRO A 110 21.59 11.05 -11.70
N LEU A 111 20.98 10.48 -10.66
CA LEU A 111 21.59 9.49 -9.79
C LEU A 111 21.22 8.05 -10.17
N TRP A 112 20.64 7.83 -11.35
CA TRP A 112 20.28 6.48 -11.79
C TRP A 112 21.49 5.55 -11.88
N LYS A 113 21.35 4.37 -11.26
CA LYS A 113 22.45 3.37 -11.16
C LYS A 113 22.31 2.20 -12.15
N GLY A 114 21.32 2.26 -13.06
CA GLY A 114 21.11 1.20 -14.05
C GLY A 114 20.20 0.05 -13.61
N TYR A 115 19.60 0.13 -12.45
CA TYR A 115 18.69 -0.91 -11.95
C TYR A 115 17.56 -0.35 -11.07
N VAL A 116 16.44 -1.04 -11.04
CA VAL A 116 15.35 -0.85 -10.07
C VAL A 116 15.64 -1.74 -8.87
N ALA A 117 15.64 -1.15 -7.68
CA ALA A 117 15.96 -1.89 -6.45
C ALA A 117 14.85 -2.87 -6.07
N ASP A 118 13.59 -2.47 -6.25
CA ASP A 118 12.41 -3.29 -5.94
C ASP A 118 11.19 -2.83 -6.74
N ILE A 119 10.38 -3.78 -7.20
CA ILE A 119 9.02 -3.57 -7.69
C ILE A 119 8.10 -4.40 -6.82
N GLY A 120 7.65 -3.83 -5.72
CA GLY A 120 6.96 -4.54 -4.67
C GLY A 120 5.68 -3.87 -4.20
N GLY A 121 5.12 -4.47 -3.20
CA GLY A 121 3.97 -3.96 -2.46
C GLY A 121 4.12 -4.26 -0.98
N PRO A 122 3.21 -3.78 -0.14
CA PRO A 122 3.30 -3.98 1.31
C PRO A 122 3.12 -5.44 1.75
N THR A 123 2.88 -6.36 0.85
CA THR A 123 2.58 -7.76 1.18
C THR A 123 3.27 -8.75 0.24
N ALA A 124 2.70 -9.96 0.13
CA ALA A 124 3.13 -11.00 -0.80
C ALA A 124 2.84 -10.67 -2.29
N ASN A 125 2.87 -9.39 -2.65
CA ASN A 125 2.72 -8.90 -4.03
C ASN A 125 1.40 -9.25 -4.72
N PHE A 126 0.34 -9.38 -3.94
CA PHE A 126 -1.00 -9.46 -4.50
C PHE A 126 -1.42 -8.13 -5.11
N ARG A 127 -1.95 -8.16 -6.31
CA ARG A 127 -2.40 -6.99 -7.04
C ARG A 127 -3.92 -6.84 -7.07
N HIS A 128 -4.64 -7.69 -6.34
CA HIS A 128 -6.10 -7.72 -6.30
C HIS A 128 -6.61 -7.97 -4.87
N PRO A 129 -7.88 -7.65 -4.58
CA PRO A 129 -8.53 -8.00 -3.32
C PRO A 129 -8.49 -9.50 -3.03
N SER A 130 -8.52 -9.86 -1.76
CA SER A 130 -8.39 -11.26 -1.33
C SER A 130 -9.46 -12.21 -1.89
N CYS A 131 -10.63 -11.69 -2.22
CA CYS A 131 -11.74 -12.45 -2.82
C CYS A 131 -12.87 -11.51 -3.27
N GLN A 132 -13.79 -12.02 -4.09
CA GLN A 132 -14.93 -11.27 -4.60
C GLN A 132 -15.88 -10.75 -3.51
N LYS A 133 -15.98 -11.46 -2.37
CA LYS A 133 -16.78 -11.00 -1.24
C LYS A 133 -16.24 -9.71 -0.64
N GLN A 134 -14.93 -9.54 -0.61
CA GLN A 134 -14.29 -8.33 -0.08
C GLN A 134 -14.75 -7.08 -0.81
N LEU A 135 -14.88 -7.13 -2.12
CA LEU A 135 -15.35 -6.02 -2.95
C LEU A 135 -16.78 -5.58 -2.60
N LYS A 136 -17.63 -6.53 -2.19
CA LYS A 136 -19.06 -6.27 -1.92
C LYS A 136 -19.35 -5.88 -0.47
N SER A 137 -18.62 -6.44 0.47
CA SER A 137 -18.99 -6.40 1.89
C SER A 137 -17.83 -6.03 2.82
N GLY A 138 -16.69 -5.59 2.27
CA GLY A 138 -15.48 -5.36 3.05
C GLY A 138 -14.87 -6.64 3.62
N MET A 139 -13.99 -6.50 4.59
CA MET A 139 -13.26 -7.60 5.19
C MET A 139 -14.13 -8.43 6.14
N CYS A 140 -13.82 -9.70 6.27
CA CYS A 140 -14.47 -10.56 7.27
C CYS A 140 -14.05 -10.09 8.67
N PRO A 141 -14.99 -9.78 9.59
CA PRO A 141 -14.66 -9.22 10.90
C PRO A 141 -13.92 -10.22 11.80
N ASN A 142 -14.27 -11.50 11.73
CA ASN A 142 -13.78 -12.54 12.64
C ASN A 142 -12.89 -13.57 11.94
N LYS A 143 -12.38 -13.26 10.74
CA LYS A 143 -11.54 -14.19 9.97
C LYS A 143 -10.42 -13.44 9.27
N ARG A 144 -9.23 -14.02 9.34
CA ARG A 144 -8.09 -13.59 8.51
C ARG A 144 -8.04 -14.40 7.21
N CYS A 145 -7.46 -13.82 6.17
CA CYS A 145 -7.39 -14.51 4.87
C CYS A 145 -6.30 -15.56 4.82
N LEU A 146 -5.20 -15.37 5.60
CA LEU A 146 -4.01 -16.20 5.55
C LEU A 146 -3.78 -17.05 6.81
N ALA A 147 -4.47 -16.77 7.92
CA ALA A 147 -4.20 -17.40 9.20
C ALA A 147 -5.50 -17.70 9.98
N PRO A 148 -5.53 -18.76 10.81
CA PRO A 148 -4.50 -19.79 11.01
C PRO A 148 -4.32 -20.71 9.78
N GLU A 149 -5.34 -20.81 8.95
CA GLU A 149 -5.32 -21.52 7.66
C GLU A 149 -5.76 -20.58 6.53
N PRO A 150 -5.21 -20.72 5.32
CA PRO A 150 -5.65 -19.96 4.17
C PRO A 150 -7.15 -20.11 3.93
N CYS A 151 -7.80 -18.99 3.64
CA CYS A 151 -9.23 -19.00 3.35
C CYS A 151 -9.50 -19.73 2.03
N LYS A 152 -10.50 -20.61 2.00
CA LYS A 152 -10.90 -21.35 0.79
C LYS A 152 -11.32 -20.45 -0.38
N ASN A 153 -11.74 -19.21 -0.09
CA ASN A 153 -12.13 -18.23 -1.09
C ASN A 153 -10.99 -17.27 -1.46
N LEU A 154 -9.78 -17.50 -0.94
CA LEU A 154 -8.63 -16.66 -1.24
C LEU A 154 -8.30 -16.80 -2.73
N ASP A 155 -8.25 -15.67 -3.41
CA ASP A 155 -7.70 -15.60 -4.75
C ASP A 155 -6.17 -15.55 -4.64
N THR A 156 -5.51 -16.52 -5.25
CA THR A 156 -4.05 -16.68 -5.26
C THR A 156 -3.46 -16.47 -6.66
N ASP A 157 -4.21 -15.87 -7.57
CA ASP A 157 -3.75 -15.65 -8.94
C ASP A 157 -2.72 -14.52 -9.00
N HIS A 158 -1.49 -14.84 -9.39
CA HIS A 158 -0.40 -13.89 -9.58
C HIS A 158 -0.12 -13.53 -11.05
N ARG A 159 -0.97 -13.96 -12.00
CA ARG A 159 -0.75 -13.71 -13.44
C ARG A 159 -0.62 -12.23 -13.78
N ASP A 160 -1.39 -11.36 -13.14
CA ASP A 160 -1.30 -9.92 -13.35
C ASP A 160 0.07 -9.38 -12.92
N TYR A 161 0.56 -9.79 -11.75
CA TYR A 161 1.89 -9.40 -11.28
C TYR A 161 3.02 -9.92 -12.18
N VAL A 162 2.94 -11.20 -12.57
CA VAL A 162 3.90 -11.78 -13.51
C VAL A 162 3.87 -11.06 -14.87
N SER A 163 2.66 -10.68 -15.34
CA SER A 163 2.49 -9.89 -16.56
C SER A 163 3.14 -8.51 -16.46
N LEU A 164 3.00 -7.83 -15.31
CA LEU A 164 3.67 -6.55 -15.06
C LEU A 164 5.19 -6.67 -15.17
N LEU A 165 5.77 -7.70 -14.54
CA LEU A 165 7.23 -7.91 -14.53
C LEU A 165 7.81 -8.32 -15.89
N ARG A 166 6.98 -8.73 -16.84
CA ARG A 166 7.40 -9.11 -18.19
C ARG A 166 7.35 -7.96 -19.21
N LYS A 167 6.78 -6.84 -18.84
CA LYS A 167 6.74 -5.63 -19.66
C LYS A 167 7.98 -4.76 -19.45
#